data_932119845581cb791ebcb6fd13e9d47d
#
_entry.id   932119845581cb791ebcb6fd13e9d47d
#
_cell.length_a   1.000
_cell.length_b   1.000
_cell.length_c   1.000
_cell.angle_alpha   90.00
_cell.angle_beta   90.00
_cell.angle_gamma   90.00
#
_symmetry.space_group_name_H-M   'P 1'
#
loop_
_entity.id
_entity.type
_entity.pdbx_description
1 polymer ?
#
loop_
_entity_poly.entity_id
_entity_poly.type
_entity_poly.pdbx_seq_one_letter_code
_entity_poly.pdbx_strand_id
1 'polypeptide(L)'
;QDQALAQAYKTEFEEMWGSNTLTPNTTLSKFGPYKTDNTPHNFVIGGKVVNAYFSPSDGVTAKIINVINSANTDIEIADMLITRDDIRDALINKYNAGLSTINAVFDSQNPTGNDFAALQSAIGTTKVVIYSGAGILHHKFMLVDNYNAGSDPQVLTGSHNWSTSAETRNDENTLIIHDKIVTDQYFQAFAYLYNFAGGVLNATEFAQANHQFIAYPNPTADIAYIKSDSR
;
A
#
# COMPACT_ATOMS: atom_id res chain seq x y z
N GLN A 1 -9.88 16.38 -10.04
CA GLN A 1 -8.42 16.58 -9.96
C GLN A 1 -8.13 17.51 -8.79
N ASP A 2 -7.23 17.12 -7.90
CA ASP A 2 -6.80 17.96 -6.79
C ASP A 2 -5.53 18.73 -7.17
N GLN A 3 -5.57 20.06 -7.07
CA GLN A 3 -4.45 20.91 -7.48
C GLN A 3 -3.32 20.89 -6.45
N ALA A 4 -3.64 20.78 -5.15
CA ALA A 4 -2.64 20.82 -4.09
C ALA A 4 -1.77 19.55 -4.12
N LEU A 5 -2.40 18.38 -4.25
CA LEU A 5 -1.68 17.12 -4.40
C LEU A 5 -0.86 17.09 -5.71
N ALA A 6 -1.43 17.56 -6.82
CA ALA A 6 -0.70 17.66 -8.08
C ALA A 6 0.53 18.58 -7.98
N GLN A 7 0.40 19.70 -7.23
CA GLN A 7 1.52 20.61 -6.99
C GLN A 7 2.61 19.96 -6.13
N ALA A 8 2.26 19.12 -5.14
CA ALA A 8 3.24 18.37 -4.35
C ALA A 8 4.07 17.43 -5.25
N TYR A 9 3.41 16.62 -6.10
CA TYR A 9 4.11 15.77 -7.07
C TYR A 9 4.96 16.57 -8.07
N LYS A 10 4.47 17.75 -8.48
CA LYS A 10 5.25 18.65 -9.35
C LYS A 10 6.50 19.18 -8.64
N THR A 11 6.39 19.58 -7.38
CA THR A 11 7.52 20.08 -6.59
C THR A 11 8.57 18.98 -6.42
N GLU A 12 8.15 17.76 -6.11
CA GLU A 12 9.01 16.59 -6.03
C GLU A 12 9.73 16.30 -7.35
N PHE A 13 8.97 16.33 -8.46
CA PHE A 13 9.56 16.16 -9.78
C PHE A 13 10.58 17.26 -10.10
N GLU A 14 10.26 18.53 -9.80
CA GLU A 14 11.15 19.67 -10.07
C GLU A 14 12.44 19.62 -9.25
N GLU A 15 12.40 19.06 -8.02
CA GLU A 15 13.61 18.82 -7.23
C GLU A 15 14.52 17.79 -7.94
N MET A 16 13.96 16.68 -8.42
CA MET A 16 14.70 15.68 -9.19
C MET A 16 15.16 16.21 -10.56
N TRP A 17 14.34 17.00 -11.21
CA TRP A 17 14.65 17.64 -12.51
C TRP A 17 15.68 18.75 -12.39
N GLY A 18 15.77 19.39 -11.21
CA GLY A 18 16.67 20.50 -10.91
C GLY A 18 16.22 21.84 -11.48
N SER A 19 15.02 21.92 -12.07
CA SER A 19 14.46 23.18 -12.59
C SER A 19 12.93 23.11 -12.69
N ASN A 20 12.30 24.28 -12.85
CA ASN A 20 10.87 24.40 -13.13
C ASN A 20 10.58 24.67 -14.64
N THR A 21 11.55 24.39 -15.50
CA THR A 21 11.46 24.57 -16.96
C THR A 21 11.49 23.22 -17.68
N LEU A 22 11.30 23.23 -19.00
CA LEU A 22 11.39 22.01 -19.82
C LEU A 22 12.82 21.44 -19.94
N THR A 23 13.83 22.21 -19.53
CA THR A 23 15.23 21.77 -19.58
C THR A 23 15.71 21.39 -18.19
N PRO A 24 16.25 20.16 -17.97
CA PRO A 24 16.79 19.77 -16.68
C PRO A 24 18.03 20.58 -16.33
N ASN A 25 18.22 20.80 -15.04
CA ASN A 25 19.45 21.37 -14.51
C ASN A 25 20.17 20.31 -13.67
N THR A 26 21.12 19.60 -14.28
CA THR A 26 21.84 18.51 -13.64
C THR A 26 22.71 18.95 -12.47
N THR A 27 23.02 20.24 -12.34
CA THR A 27 23.77 20.78 -11.20
C THR A 27 22.90 20.95 -9.97
N LEU A 28 21.62 21.26 -10.16
CA LEU A 28 20.64 21.46 -9.07
C LEU A 28 19.76 20.23 -8.84
N SER A 29 19.79 19.26 -9.74
CA SER A 29 19.05 18.00 -9.65
C SER A 29 19.41 17.24 -8.39
N LYS A 30 18.39 16.77 -7.65
CA LYS A 30 18.56 15.98 -6.43
C LYS A 30 17.76 14.68 -6.53
N PHE A 31 18.42 13.56 -6.42
CA PHE A 31 17.84 12.23 -6.38
C PHE A 31 18.24 11.51 -5.10
N GLY A 32 17.43 10.55 -4.69
CA GLY A 32 17.70 9.70 -3.55
C GLY A 32 18.00 10.52 -2.28
N PRO A 33 19.08 10.21 -1.54
CA PRO A 33 19.39 10.85 -0.26
C PRO A 33 19.73 12.35 -0.32
N TYR A 34 19.79 12.93 -1.51
CA TYR A 34 19.99 14.37 -1.69
C TYR A 34 18.69 15.17 -1.72
N LYS A 35 17.54 14.51 -1.82
CA LYS A 35 16.24 15.16 -1.74
C LYS A 35 15.96 15.70 -0.34
N THR A 36 15.01 16.60 -0.27
CA THR A 36 14.58 17.25 0.98
C THR A 36 13.06 17.10 1.14
N ASP A 37 12.61 16.96 2.37
CA ASP A 37 11.19 17.06 2.68
C ASP A 37 10.72 18.51 2.47
N ASN A 38 10.18 18.78 1.29
CA ASN A 38 9.83 20.12 0.82
C ASN A 38 8.39 20.24 0.33
N THR A 39 7.57 19.19 0.55
CA THR A 39 6.18 19.15 0.11
C THR A 39 5.21 18.99 1.30
N PRO A 40 3.98 19.53 1.21
CA PRO A 40 2.96 19.24 2.21
C PRO A 40 2.55 17.75 2.14
N HIS A 41 2.25 17.18 3.31
CA HIS A 41 1.87 15.77 3.41
C HIS A 41 0.38 15.52 3.61
N ASN A 42 -0.41 16.53 3.96
CA ASN A 42 -1.81 16.35 4.32
C ASN A 42 -2.71 17.09 3.33
N PHE A 43 -3.62 16.37 2.73
CA PHE A 43 -4.58 16.87 1.75
C PHE A 43 -6.00 16.47 2.15
N VAL A 44 -6.99 17.27 1.72
CA VAL A 44 -8.40 16.90 1.83
C VAL A 44 -8.99 16.90 0.42
N ILE A 45 -9.28 15.72 -0.09
CA ILE A 45 -9.74 15.52 -1.47
C ILE A 45 -11.14 14.92 -1.43
N GLY A 46 -12.13 15.66 -1.95
CA GLY A 46 -13.52 15.22 -1.90
C GLY A 46 -14.03 14.97 -0.47
N GLY A 47 -13.52 15.71 0.52
CA GLY A 47 -13.85 15.54 1.93
C GLY A 47 -13.13 14.38 2.63
N LYS A 48 -12.18 13.72 1.97
CA LYS A 48 -11.39 12.61 2.51
C LYS A 48 -9.95 13.04 2.76
N VAL A 49 -9.37 12.55 3.85
CA VAL A 49 -7.96 12.78 4.15
C VAL A 49 -7.10 11.91 3.22
N VAL A 50 -6.09 12.53 2.64
CA VAL A 50 -5.07 11.86 1.82
C VAL A 50 -3.71 12.36 2.27
N ASN A 51 -2.82 11.44 2.63
CA ASN A 51 -1.44 11.79 2.92
C ASN A 51 -0.54 11.35 1.75
N ALA A 52 0.47 12.15 1.45
CA ALA A 52 1.46 11.85 0.43
C ALA A 52 2.87 12.01 1.00
N TYR A 53 3.73 11.03 0.71
CA TYR A 53 5.11 11.00 1.16
C TYR A 53 6.03 10.54 0.03
N PHE A 54 7.25 11.06 0.02
CA PHE A 54 8.26 10.75 -0.98
C PHE A 54 9.54 10.27 -0.29
N SER A 55 9.97 9.04 -0.57
CA SER A 55 11.25 8.58 -0.04
C SER A 55 12.41 9.05 -0.94
N PRO A 56 13.60 9.15 -0.37
CA PRO A 56 13.95 8.86 1.03
C PRO A 56 13.78 10.03 2.00
N SER A 57 13.31 11.19 1.56
CA SER A 57 13.27 12.42 2.36
C SER A 57 12.27 12.37 3.53
N ASP A 58 11.13 11.69 3.36
CA ASP A 58 9.95 11.88 4.22
C ASP A 58 9.78 10.78 5.30
N GLY A 59 10.72 9.84 5.40
CA GLY A 59 10.70 8.80 6.43
C GLY A 59 9.51 7.85 6.30
N VAL A 60 9.31 7.29 5.11
CA VAL A 60 8.14 6.49 4.74
C VAL A 60 7.94 5.25 5.62
N THR A 61 9.02 4.58 6.03
CA THR A 61 8.93 3.43 6.95
C THR A 61 8.20 3.78 8.24
N ALA A 62 8.48 4.94 8.83
CA ALA A 62 7.77 5.38 10.03
C ALA A 62 6.27 5.62 9.77
N LYS A 63 5.90 6.05 8.57
CA LYS A 63 4.50 6.22 8.18
C LYS A 63 3.80 4.87 8.02
N ILE A 64 4.46 3.89 7.39
CA ILE A 64 3.97 2.49 7.31
C ILE A 64 3.71 1.93 8.71
N ILE A 65 4.67 2.07 9.63
CA ILE A 65 4.55 1.60 11.02
C ILE A 65 3.40 2.32 11.74
N ASN A 66 3.21 3.62 11.51
CA ASN A 66 2.09 4.35 12.10
C ASN A 66 0.74 3.83 11.61
N VAL A 67 0.61 3.51 10.32
CA VAL A 67 -0.62 2.89 9.78
C VAL A 67 -0.86 1.51 10.38
N ILE A 68 0.18 0.65 10.50
CA ILE A 68 0.07 -0.64 11.19
C ILE A 68 -0.44 -0.44 12.63
N ASN A 69 0.14 0.52 13.35
CA ASN A 69 -0.21 0.78 14.74
C ASN A 69 -1.62 1.37 14.90
N SER A 70 -2.15 2.08 13.90
CA SER A 70 -3.51 2.64 13.94
C SER A 70 -4.61 1.58 13.74
N ALA A 71 -4.30 0.42 13.16
CA ALA A 71 -5.28 -0.63 12.91
C ALA A 71 -5.99 -1.10 14.18
N ASN A 72 -7.31 -1.23 14.14
CA ASN A 72 -8.14 -1.64 15.27
C ASN A 72 -8.85 -2.98 15.03
N THR A 73 -9.12 -3.34 13.78
CA THR A 73 -9.91 -4.53 13.43
C THR A 73 -9.16 -5.51 12.54
N ASP A 74 -8.47 -5.02 11.53
CA ASP A 74 -7.86 -5.85 10.49
C ASP A 74 -6.70 -5.16 9.78
N ILE A 75 -5.81 -5.98 9.20
CA ILE A 75 -4.75 -5.57 8.26
C ILE A 75 -4.70 -6.58 7.12
N GLU A 76 -4.75 -6.09 5.87
CA GLU A 76 -4.52 -6.87 4.66
C GLU A 76 -3.35 -6.29 3.87
N ILE A 77 -2.43 -7.16 3.45
CA ILE A 77 -1.20 -6.77 2.77
C ILE A 77 -1.07 -7.54 1.46
N ALA A 78 -0.84 -6.82 0.36
CA ALA A 78 -0.30 -7.38 -0.87
C ALA A 78 0.94 -6.58 -1.25
N ASP A 79 2.10 -7.19 -1.05
CA ASP A 79 3.38 -6.53 -1.32
C ASP A 79 4.35 -7.49 -2.04
N MET A 80 5.22 -6.92 -2.85
CA MET A 80 6.23 -7.69 -3.56
C MET A 80 7.22 -8.34 -2.58
N LEU A 81 7.66 -7.59 -1.58
CA LEU A 81 8.66 -8.07 -0.63
C LEU A 81 8.61 -7.32 0.71
N ILE A 82 9.10 -7.98 1.75
CA ILE A 82 9.36 -7.37 3.06
C ILE A 82 10.76 -7.79 3.53
N THR A 83 11.64 -6.81 3.70
CA THR A 83 13.02 -6.98 4.17
C THR A 83 13.40 -5.96 5.24
N ARG A 84 12.38 -5.35 5.87
CA ARG A 84 12.51 -4.36 6.94
C ARG A 84 12.07 -4.96 8.26
N ASP A 85 13.04 -5.25 9.13
CA ASP A 85 12.80 -5.81 10.46
C ASP A 85 11.82 -4.98 11.29
N ASP A 86 11.89 -3.66 11.21
CA ASP A 86 11.03 -2.75 11.98
C ASP A 86 9.55 -2.82 11.52
N ILE A 87 9.29 -2.98 10.22
CA ILE A 87 7.92 -3.18 9.70
C ILE A 87 7.41 -4.57 10.13
N ARG A 88 8.23 -5.62 9.96
CA ARG A 88 7.93 -6.98 10.44
C ARG A 88 7.57 -6.97 11.93
N ASP A 89 8.41 -6.34 12.73
CA ASP A 89 8.23 -6.30 14.18
C ASP A 89 6.97 -5.53 14.58
N ALA A 90 6.62 -4.46 13.87
CA ALA A 90 5.38 -3.74 14.07
C ALA A 90 4.14 -4.64 13.82
N LEU A 91 4.15 -5.44 12.74
CA LEU A 91 3.08 -6.39 12.43
C LEU A 91 2.98 -7.49 13.51
N ILE A 92 4.10 -8.07 13.91
CA ILE A 92 4.14 -9.11 14.94
C ILE A 92 3.67 -8.55 16.29
N ASN A 93 4.10 -7.35 16.66
CA ASN A 93 3.68 -6.70 17.90
C ASN A 93 2.17 -6.41 17.88
N LYS A 94 1.64 -5.96 16.75
CA LYS A 94 0.20 -5.71 16.60
C LYS A 94 -0.61 -7.00 16.73
N TYR A 95 -0.15 -8.09 16.12
CA TYR A 95 -0.76 -9.42 16.27
C TYR A 95 -0.74 -9.90 17.72
N ASN A 96 0.40 -9.80 18.39
CA ASN A 96 0.55 -10.19 19.79
C ASN A 96 -0.27 -9.32 20.76
N ALA A 97 -0.55 -8.08 20.38
CA ALA A 97 -1.43 -7.17 21.13
C ALA A 97 -2.93 -7.50 20.95
N GLY A 98 -3.27 -8.51 20.15
CA GLY A 98 -4.64 -9.02 20.02
C GLY A 98 -5.32 -8.75 18.68
N LEU A 99 -4.69 -8.07 17.73
CA LEU A 99 -5.23 -7.92 16.38
C LEU A 99 -5.06 -9.24 15.60
N SER A 100 -6.02 -10.14 15.75
CA SER A 100 -5.91 -11.50 15.20
C SER A 100 -6.11 -11.57 13.67
N THR A 101 -6.70 -10.56 13.05
CA THR A 101 -6.93 -10.49 11.60
C THR A 101 -5.80 -9.70 10.95
N ILE A 102 -4.73 -10.42 10.59
CA ILE A 102 -3.65 -9.92 9.74
C ILE A 102 -3.44 -10.96 8.65
N ASN A 103 -3.77 -10.60 7.41
CA ASN A 103 -3.65 -11.45 6.24
C ASN A 103 -2.67 -10.82 5.25
N ALA A 104 -1.75 -11.60 4.71
CA ALA A 104 -0.72 -11.06 3.81
C ALA A 104 -0.41 -12.01 2.65
N VAL A 105 -0.22 -11.45 1.48
CA VAL A 105 0.30 -12.15 0.30
C VAL A 105 1.55 -11.43 -0.21
N PHE A 106 2.65 -12.18 -0.33
CA PHE A 106 3.92 -11.70 -0.85
C PHE A 106 4.31 -12.47 -2.11
N ASP A 107 5.17 -11.87 -2.96
CA ASP A 107 5.69 -12.54 -4.14
C ASP A 107 6.63 -13.69 -3.79
N SER A 108 6.65 -14.72 -4.64
CA SER A 108 7.55 -15.87 -4.48
C SER A 108 9.03 -15.54 -4.70
N GLN A 109 9.33 -14.45 -5.40
CA GLN A 109 10.69 -14.01 -5.70
C GLN A 109 11.29 -13.13 -4.60
N ASN A 110 10.85 -13.31 -3.37
CA ASN A 110 11.42 -12.63 -2.22
C ASN A 110 12.94 -12.83 -2.14
N PRO A 111 13.72 -11.76 -1.99
CA PRO A 111 15.17 -11.85 -1.92
C PRO A 111 15.64 -12.59 -0.65
N THR A 112 16.86 -13.07 -0.67
CA THR A 112 17.54 -13.60 0.52
C THR A 112 17.50 -12.53 1.64
N GLY A 113 17.16 -12.94 2.84
CA GLY A 113 17.02 -12.03 4.01
C GLY A 113 15.65 -11.35 4.10
N ASN A 114 14.62 -11.86 3.37
CA ASN A 114 13.26 -11.42 3.59
C ASN A 114 12.71 -11.91 4.94
N ASP A 115 11.71 -11.19 5.44
CA ASP A 115 11.06 -11.44 6.73
C ASP A 115 9.83 -12.34 6.65
N PHE A 116 9.55 -12.91 5.48
CA PHE A 116 8.36 -13.72 5.25
C PHE A 116 8.24 -14.90 6.23
N ALA A 117 9.32 -15.67 6.41
CA ALA A 117 9.32 -16.83 7.29
C ALA A 117 9.09 -16.44 8.77
N ALA A 118 9.61 -15.29 9.19
CA ALA A 118 9.39 -14.76 10.53
C ALA A 118 7.92 -14.38 10.74
N LEU A 119 7.29 -13.72 9.75
CA LEU A 119 5.86 -13.41 9.78
C LEU A 119 5.00 -14.68 9.80
N GLN A 120 5.32 -15.68 8.98
CA GLN A 120 4.60 -16.97 9.00
C GLN A 120 4.70 -17.66 10.36
N SER A 121 5.88 -17.63 10.96
CA SER A 121 6.09 -18.25 12.28
C SER A 121 5.28 -17.57 13.38
N ALA A 122 5.15 -16.25 13.32
CA ALA A 122 4.46 -15.47 14.35
C ALA A 122 2.94 -15.39 14.13
N ILE A 123 2.49 -15.20 12.91
CA ILE A 123 1.08 -14.91 12.57
C ILE A 123 0.36 -16.18 12.08
N GLY A 124 1.06 -17.07 11.38
CA GLY A 124 0.54 -18.32 10.86
C GLY A 124 0.68 -18.48 9.35
N THR A 125 0.97 -19.71 8.92
CA THR A 125 1.21 -20.05 7.51
C THR A 125 -0.03 -19.97 6.63
N THR A 126 -1.23 -20.00 7.22
CA THR A 126 -2.50 -19.83 6.50
C THR A 126 -2.91 -18.36 6.33
N LYS A 127 -2.28 -17.46 7.09
CA LYS A 127 -2.54 -16.02 7.06
C LYS A 127 -1.51 -15.25 6.24
N VAL A 128 -0.27 -15.74 6.23
CA VAL A 128 0.83 -15.15 5.46
C VAL A 128 1.20 -16.14 4.35
N VAL A 129 0.81 -15.83 3.11
CA VAL A 129 0.92 -16.73 1.97
C VAL A 129 1.82 -16.18 0.86
N ILE A 130 2.29 -17.06 -0.02
CA ILE A 130 3.14 -16.70 -1.17
C ILE A 130 2.33 -16.80 -2.46
N TYR A 131 2.36 -15.73 -3.24
CA TYR A 131 1.89 -15.74 -4.61
C TYR A 131 2.92 -16.43 -5.51
N SER A 132 2.50 -17.52 -6.14
CA SER A 132 3.32 -18.33 -7.06
C SER A 132 2.73 -18.39 -8.49
N GLY A 133 1.90 -17.44 -8.84
CA GLY A 133 1.31 -17.31 -10.17
C GLY A 133 2.32 -16.90 -11.25
N ALA A 134 1.86 -16.78 -12.48
CA ALA A 134 2.67 -16.30 -13.58
C ALA A 134 3.02 -14.81 -13.39
N GLY A 135 4.28 -14.45 -13.62
CA GLY A 135 4.78 -13.09 -13.44
C GLY A 135 5.16 -12.78 -12.00
N ILE A 136 5.29 -11.49 -11.70
CA ILE A 136 5.67 -10.97 -10.39
C ILE A 136 4.46 -10.26 -9.77
N LEU A 137 4.14 -10.56 -8.52
CA LEU A 137 3.22 -9.75 -7.74
C LEU A 137 3.96 -8.46 -7.36
N HIS A 138 3.73 -7.39 -8.13
CA HIS A 138 4.46 -6.13 -7.98
C HIS A 138 3.68 -5.07 -7.21
N HIS A 139 2.69 -5.47 -6.45
CA HIS A 139 1.93 -4.58 -5.56
C HIS A 139 2.77 -4.10 -4.37
N LYS A 140 2.38 -2.98 -3.82
CA LYS A 140 2.84 -2.44 -2.54
C LYS A 140 1.67 -1.70 -1.93
N PHE A 141 0.73 -2.47 -1.35
CA PHE A 141 -0.38 -1.87 -0.63
C PHE A 141 -0.71 -2.62 0.65
N MET A 142 -1.23 -1.86 1.59
CA MET A 142 -1.77 -2.35 2.85
C MET A 142 -3.11 -1.67 3.12
N LEU A 143 -4.05 -2.44 3.60
CA LEU A 143 -5.34 -1.98 4.09
C LEU A 143 -5.38 -2.11 5.60
N VAL A 144 -6.02 -1.19 6.28
CA VAL A 144 -6.34 -1.31 7.70
C VAL A 144 -7.79 -0.94 7.96
N ASP A 145 -8.40 -1.61 8.92
CA ASP A 145 -9.77 -1.36 9.38
C ASP A 145 -10.83 -1.48 8.27
N ASN A 146 -10.56 -2.31 7.25
CA ASN A 146 -11.48 -2.50 6.14
C ASN A 146 -12.82 -3.09 6.57
N TYR A 147 -12.84 -3.92 7.62
CA TYR A 147 -14.07 -4.57 8.08
C TYR A 147 -14.93 -3.71 8.99
N ASN A 148 -14.48 -2.53 9.37
CA ASN A 148 -15.22 -1.64 10.25
C ASN A 148 -15.26 -0.20 9.73
N ALA A 149 -16.34 0.15 9.04
CA ALA A 149 -16.56 1.52 8.55
C ALA A 149 -16.65 2.58 9.66
N GLY A 150 -16.89 2.17 10.90
CA GLY A 150 -16.92 3.05 12.07
C GLY A 150 -15.55 3.35 12.67
N SER A 151 -14.51 2.66 12.21
CA SER A 151 -13.11 2.95 12.52
C SER A 151 -12.55 3.97 11.52
N ASP A 152 -11.30 3.81 11.10
CA ASP A 152 -10.65 4.66 10.09
C ASP A 152 -10.08 3.79 8.94
N PRO A 153 -10.95 3.30 8.02
CA PRO A 153 -10.50 2.52 6.88
C PRO A 153 -9.49 3.26 6.03
N GLN A 154 -8.30 2.69 5.88
CA GLN A 154 -7.20 3.30 5.15
C GLN A 154 -6.63 2.33 4.11
N VAL A 155 -6.19 2.88 2.98
CA VAL A 155 -5.28 2.20 2.07
C VAL A 155 -3.96 2.96 2.00
N LEU A 156 -2.87 2.25 2.31
CA LEU A 156 -1.51 2.70 2.03
C LEU A 156 -1.07 2.06 0.71
N THR A 157 -0.63 2.85 -0.26
CA THR A 157 -0.21 2.36 -1.58
C THR A 157 0.83 3.28 -2.21
N GLY A 158 1.57 2.76 -3.19
CA GLY A 158 2.58 3.53 -3.91
C GLY A 158 3.62 2.64 -4.59
N SER A 159 4.81 3.20 -4.81
CA SER A 159 5.92 2.46 -5.40
C SER A 159 6.92 1.92 -4.37
N HIS A 160 6.83 2.37 -3.11
CA HIS A 160 7.79 2.07 -2.03
C HIS A 160 7.73 0.60 -1.61
N ASN A 161 8.76 -0.18 -1.96
CA ASN A 161 8.95 -1.52 -1.42
C ASN A 161 9.29 -1.47 0.08
N TRP A 162 8.89 -2.47 0.85
CA TRP A 162 9.21 -2.53 2.27
C TRP A 162 10.65 -2.98 2.51
N SER A 163 11.58 -2.14 2.05
CA SER A 163 13.02 -2.42 2.02
C SER A 163 13.86 -1.21 2.41
N THR A 164 15.09 -1.49 2.87
CA THR A 164 16.05 -0.43 3.20
C THR A 164 16.41 0.42 1.98
N SER A 165 16.46 -0.17 0.78
CA SER A 165 16.76 0.60 -0.44
C SER A 165 15.66 1.60 -0.77
N ALA A 166 14.39 1.22 -0.63
CA ALA A 166 13.27 2.11 -0.84
C ALA A 166 13.25 3.26 0.20
N GLU A 167 13.60 2.98 1.45
CA GLU A 167 13.64 3.99 2.52
C GLU A 167 14.80 4.97 2.37
N THR A 168 15.97 4.54 1.86
CA THR A 168 17.20 5.33 1.99
C THR A 168 17.83 5.76 0.68
N ARG A 169 17.38 5.24 -0.47
CA ARG A 169 18.05 5.43 -1.76
C ARG A 169 17.11 5.70 -2.93
N ASN A 170 15.99 5.00 -2.97
CA ASN A 170 15.08 5.06 -4.13
C ASN A 170 14.15 6.26 -4.04
N ASP A 171 13.85 6.83 -5.19
CA ASP A 171 12.84 7.89 -5.33
C ASP A 171 11.47 7.24 -5.51
N GLU A 172 10.77 7.04 -4.39
CA GLU A 172 9.47 6.36 -4.34
C GLU A 172 8.39 7.32 -3.84
N ASN A 173 7.13 6.98 -4.09
CA ASN A 173 5.99 7.67 -3.52
C ASN A 173 5.13 6.73 -2.69
N THR A 174 4.45 7.30 -1.70
CA THR A 174 3.47 6.59 -0.86
C THR A 174 2.28 7.50 -0.60
N LEU A 175 1.08 6.98 -0.84
CA LEU A 175 -0.18 7.60 -0.46
C LEU A 175 -0.83 6.81 0.67
N ILE A 176 -1.44 7.52 1.61
CA ILE A 176 -2.36 6.95 2.60
C ILE A 176 -3.71 7.63 2.38
N ILE A 177 -4.74 6.86 2.03
CA ILE A 177 -6.06 7.38 1.67
C ILE A 177 -7.06 6.88 2.71
N HIS A 178 -7.71 7.80 3.40
CA HIS A 178 -8.70 7.52 4.43
C HIS A 178 -10.10 7.50 3.80
N ASP A 179 -10.43 6.39 3.14
CA ASP A 179 -11.73 6.23 2.46
C ASP A 179 -12.16 4.77 2.37
N LYS A 180 -13.31 4.47 2.97
CA LYS A 180 -13.89 3.12 2.97
C LYS A 180 -14.14 2.58 1.56
N ILE A 181 -14.59 3.43 0.64
CA ILE A 181 -14.89 3.00 -0.74
C ILE A 181 -13.61 2.61 -1.47
N VAL A 182 -12.56 3.39 -1.32
CA VAL A 182 -11.25 3.07 -1.91
C VAL A 182 -10.68 1.80 -1.27
N THR A 183 -10.79 1.68 0.07
CA THR A 183 -10.34 0.49 0.79
C THR A 183 -11.07 -0.77 0.31
N ASP A 184 -12.41 -0.71 0.10
CA ASP A 184 -13.18 -1.83 -0.44
C ASP A 184 -12.73 -2.26 -1.85
N GLN A 185 -12.37 -1.30 -2.70
CA GLN A 185 -11.86 -1.61 -4.04
C GLN A 185 -10.52 -2.34 -3.98
N TYR A 186 -9.61 -1.87 -3.14
CA TYR A 186 -8.33 -2.56 -2.92
C TYR A 186 -8.51 -3.92 -2.25
N PHE A 187 -9.47 -4.04 -1.34
CA PHE A 187 -9.76 -5.32 -0.69
C PHE A 187 -10.20 -6.40 -1.68
N GLN A 188 -10.94 -6.05 -2.71
CA GLN A 188 -11.31 -7.03 -3.75
C GLN A 188 -10.09 -7.53 -4.52
N ALA A 189 -9.14 -6.65 -4.84
CA ALA A 189 -7.87 -7.06 -5.45
C ALA A 189 -7.06 -7.95 -4.49
N PHE A 190 -6.98 -7.57 -3.21
CA PHE A 190 -6.36 -8.39 -2.18
C PHE A 190 -7.00 -9.77 -2.09
N ALA A 191 -8.33 -9.86 -1.97
CA ALA A 191 -9.05 -11.11 -1.82
C ALA A 191 -8.80 -12.08 -2.99
N TYR A 192 -8.75 -11.55 -4.21
CA TYR A 192 -8.41 -12.35 -5.39
C TYR A 192 -6.98 -12.92 -5.28
N LEU A 193 -5.99 -12.09 -4.99
CA LEU A 193 -4.59 -12.49 -4.90
C LEU A 193 -4.37 -13.47 -3.74
N TYR A 194 -4.98 -13.18 -2.60
CA TYR A 194 -4.85 -13.96 -1.38
C TYR A 194 -5.45 -15.37 -1.55
N ASN A 195 -6.66 -15.48 -2.11
CA ASN A 195 -7.29 -16.75 -2.43
C ASN A 195 -6.49 -17.53 -3.49
N PHE A 196 -5.99 -16.85 -4.52
CA PHE A 196 -5.14 -17.46 -5.53
C PHE A 196 -3.86 -18.06 -4.92
N ALA A 197 -3.28 -17.39 -3.94
CA ALA A 197 -2.10 -17.85 -3.21
C ALA A 197 -2.39 -18.94 -2.16
N GLY A 198 -3.63 -19.39 -2.02
CA GLY A 198 -4.05 -20.42 -1.07
C GLY A 198 -4.43 -19.90 0.32
N GLY A 199 -4.54 -18.58 0.48
CA GLY A 199 -5.10 -17.97 1.67
C GLY A 199 -6.62 -18.20 1.75
N VAL A 200 -7.17 -18.22 2.96
CA VAL A 200 -8.60 -18.45 3.19
C VAL A 200 -9.15 -17.28 4.01
N LEU A 201 -10.05 -16.53 3.41
CA LEU A 201 -10.83 -15.51 4.11
C LEU A 201 -11.96 -16.17 4.91
N ASN A 202 -12.24 -15.67 6.10
CA ASN A 202 -13.39 -16.16 6.87
C ASN A 202 -14.72 -15.66 6.23
N ALA A 203 -15.87 -16.17 6.70
CA ALA A 203 -17.18 -15.86 6.10
C ALA A 203 -17.51 -14.37 6.09
N THR A 204 -17.09 -13.61 7.11
CA THR A 204 -17.30 -12.16 7.19
C THR A 204 -16.43 -11.42 6.18
N GLU A 205 -15.14 -11.78 6.09
CA GLU A 205 -14.20 -11.24 5.12
C GLU A 205 -14.65 -11.53 3.69
N PHE A 206 -15.10 -12.77 3.43
CA PHE A 206 -15.61 -13.17 2.12
C PHE A 206 -16.90 -12.41 1.73
N ALA A 207 -17.81 -12.19 2.68
CA ALA A 207 -19.03 -11.44 2.44
C ALA A 207 -18.73 -9.99 2.03
N GLN A 208 -17.72 -9.37 2.63
CA GLN A 208 -17.28 -8.02 2.25
C GLN A 208 -16.64 -7.99 0.84
N ALA A 209 -15.84 -8.99 0.49
CA ALA A 209 -15.26 -9.11 -0.85
C ALA A 209 -16.31 -9.22 -1.97
N ASN A 210 -17.49 -9.75 -1.67
CA ASN A 210 -18.56 -9.95 -2.66
C ASN A 210 -19.56 -8.79 -2.76
N HIS A 211 -19.49 -7.77 -1.91
CA HIS A 211 -20.54 -6.76 -1.82
C HIS A 211 -20.39 -5.54 -2.72
N GLN A 212 -19.32 -5.42 -3.48
CA GLN A 212 -19.18 -4.25 -4.34
C GLN A 212 -18.65 -4.63 -5.73
N PHE A 213 -19.31 -4.12 -6.75
CA PHE A 213 -18.90 -4.28 -8.14
C PHE A 213 -17.70 -3.47 -8.46
N ILE A 214 -16.80 -4.07 -9.18
CA ILE A 214 -15.68 -3.37 -9.76
C ILE A 214 -15.95 -3.13 -11.23
N ALA A 215 -15.94 -1.85 -11.62
CA ALA A 215 -15.56 -1.49 -12.97
C ALA A 215 -14.04 -1.40 -13.00
N TYR A 216 -13.39 -2.32 -13.64
CA TYR A 216 -12.00 -2.14 -14.02
C TYR A 216 -11.94 -1.31 -15.28
N PRO A 217 -11.20 -0.19 -15.27
CA PRO A 217 -10.56 0.25 -16.46
C PRO A 217 -9.33 -0.63 -16.65
N ASN A 218 -9.50 -1.87 -17.07
CA ASN A 218 -8.44 -2.46 -17.83
C ASN A 218 -8.50 -1.76 -19.19
N PRO A 219 -7.38 -1.29 -19.78
CA PRO A 219 -7.41 -0.74 -21.13
C PRO A 219 -7.68 -1.87 -22.13
N THR A 220 -8.92 -2.26 -22.24
CA THR A 220 -9.42 -3.05 -23.33
C THR A 220 -10.13 -2.09 -24.28
N ALA A 221 -9.91 -2.24 -25.57
CA ALA A 221 -10.53 -1.42 -26.61
C ALA A 221 -12.05 -1.60 -26.72
N ASP A 222 -12.68 -2.35 -25.78
CA ASP A 222 -14.09 -2.71 -25.82
C ASP A 222 -14.81 -2.43 -24.49
N ILE A 223 -16.11 -2.30 -24.59
CA ILE A 223 -17.07 -1.87 -23.57
C ILE A 223 -16.98 -2.73 -22.31
N ALA A 224 -16.75 -2.08 -21.15
CA ALA A 224 -16.90 -2.72 -19.85
C ALA A 224 -18.38 -2.77 -19.43
N TYR A 225 -18.88 -3.95 -19.10
CA TYR A 225 -20.23 -4.12 -18.55
C TYR A 225 -20.16 -4.11 -17.01
N ILE A 226 -20.94 -3.22 -16.41
CA ILE A 226 -21.18 -3.24 -14.96
C ILE A 226 -22.51 -3.97 -14.76
N LYS A 227 -22.47 -5.09 -14.04
CA LYS A 227 -23.68 -5.73 -13.57
C LYS A 227 -23.85 -5.44 -12.09
N SER A 228 -24.84 -4.63 -11.72
CA SER A 228 -25.24 -4.44 -10.33
C SER A 228 -26.41 -5.38 -10.05
N ASP A 229 -26.30 -6.21 -9.03
CA ASP A 229 -27.47 -6.86 -8.46
C ASP A 229 -28.14 -5.85 -7.53
N SER A 230 -29.13 -5.14 -8.08
CA SER A 230 -30.04 -4.35 -7.27
C SER A 230 -30.97 -5.32 -6.54
N ARG A 231 -30.93 -5.31 -5.23
CA ARG A 231 -32.09 -5.67 -4.38
C ARG A 231 -32.59 -4.44 -3.70
#